data_ea5c94ea39558f997edc89eeecdac00e
#
_entry.id   ea5c94ea39558f997edc89eeecdac00e
#
_cell.length_a   1.000
_cell.length_b   1.000
_cell.length_c   1.000
_cell.angle_alpha   90.00
_cell.angle_beta   90.00
_cell.angle_gamma   90.00
#
_symmetry.space_group_name_H-M   'P 1'
#
loop_
_entity.id
_entity.type
_entity.pdbx_description
1 polymer ?
#
loop_
_entity_poly.entity_id
_entity_poly.type
_entity_poly.pdbx_seq_one_letter_code
_entity_poly.pdbx_strand_id
1 'polypeptide(L)'
;DFELEKWGDVKFPNHNGNNYLATKGLLNDRIKVSLGGSYTPAYQSSKYLNTVSYKFGGYFSKSYANADVTGSLKDKPTEFGLSAGVTLPISNRNLWHNIPKINISLQWVHSNIPYLSMTNSESKLTENYFRLCLGLTFSERWFYKWKVQ
;
A
#
# COMPACT_ATOMS: atom_id res chain seq x y z
N ASP A 1 -0.93 2.55 -10.98
CA ASP A 1 -1.93 1.54 -10.66
C ASP A 1 -3.22 2.22 -10.18
N PHE A 2 -4.37 1.76 -10.65
CA PHE A 2 -5.70 2.26 -10.31
C PHE A 2 -6.55 1.10 -9.84
N GLU A 3 -7.12 1.21 -8.66
CA GLU A 3 -7.97 0.20 -8.03
C GLU A 3 -9.32 0.81 -7.68
N LEU A 4 -10.39 0.20 -8.17
CA LEU A 4 -11.78 0.57 -7.88
C LEU A 4 -12.53 -0.64 -7.35
N GLU A 5 -12.99 -0.58 -6.11
CA GLU A 5 -13.79 -1.61 -5.48
C GLU A 5 -15.19 -1.07 -5.16
N LYS A 6 -16.22 -1.68 -5.75
CA LYS A 6 -17.62 -1.28 -5.58
C LYS A 6 -18.26 -1.93 -4.36
N TRP A 7 -17.89 -1.50 -3.18
CA TRP A 7 -18.47 -1.99 -1.92
C TRP A 7 -19.88 -1.45 -1.65
N GLY A 8 -20.24 -0.28 -2.22
CA GLY A 8 -21.58 0.29 -2.09
C GLY A 8 -22.70 -0.56 -2.67
N ASP A 9 -22.39 -1.42 -3.65
CA ASP A 9 -23.34 -2.33 -4.28
C ASP A 9 -23.53 -3.65 -3.53
N VAL A 10 -22.64 -3.95 -2.57
CA VAL A 10 -22.69 -5.20 -1.80
C VAL A 10 -23.80 -5.12 -0.76
N LYS A 11 -24.60 -6.20 -0.69
CA LYS A 11 -25.67 -6.33 0.31
C LYS A 11 -25.11 -6.93 1.58
N PHE A 12 -25.22 -6.21 2.68
CA PHE A 12 -24.86 -6.69 4.01
C PHE A 12 -26.09 -6.91 4.86
N PRO A 13 -26.08 -7.92 5.75
CA PRO A 13 -27.15 -8.11 6.70
C PRO A 13 -27.15 -6.95 7.70
N ASN A 14 -28.21 -6.15 7.70
CA ASN A 14 -28.45 -5.13 8.70
C ASN A 14 -29.53 -5.59 9.68
N HIS A 15 -29.26 -5.42 10.97
CA HIS A 15 -30.19 -5.78 12.02
C HIS A 15 -31.23 -4.67 12.21
N ASN A 16 -32.48 -4.94 11.86
CA ASN A 16 -33.58 -4.03 12.08
C ASN A 16 -34.66 -4.73 12.94
N GLY A 17 -34.61 -4.48 14.24
CA GLY A 17 -35.49 -5.19 15.20
C GLY A 17 -35.19 -6.67 15.26
N ASN A 18 -36.18 -7.52 15.01
CA ASN A 18 -36.05 -9.00 15.07
C ASN A 18 -35.63 -9.64 13.73
N ASN A 19 -35.44 -8.86 12.66
CA ASN A 19 -35.17 -9.40 11.33
C ASN A 19 -33.85 -8.86 10.75
N TYR A 20 -33.14 -9.72 10.03
CA TYR A 20 -31.99 -9.35 9.21
C TYR A 20 -32.44 -9.01 7.79
N LEU A 21 -32.24 -7.77 7.38
CA LEU A 21 -32.50 -7.32 6.01
C LEU A 21 -31.19 -7.11 5.26
N ALA A 22 -31.11 -7.62 4.04
CA ALA A 22 -29.96 -7.40 3.17
C ALA A 22 -30.03 -5.98 2.58
N THR A 23 -29.24 -5.05 3.13
CA THR A 23 -29.25 -3.63 2.76
C THR A 23 -28.00 -3.28 1.94
N LYS A 24 -28.17 -2.49 0.88
CA LYS A 24 -27.08 -1.90 0.10
C LYS A 24 -26.71 -0.51 0.67
N GLY A 25 -25.51 -0.03 0.33
CA GLY A 25 -25.10 1.34 0.66
C GLY A 25 -24.58 1.53 2.10
N LEU A 26 -24.34 0.43 2.82
CA LEU A 26 -23.72 0.50 4.16
C LEU A 26 -22.21 0.81 4.07
N LEU A 27 -21.58 0.51 2.95
CA LEU A 27 -20.18 0.79 2.67
C LEU A 27 -20.05 1.74 1.48
N ASN A 28 -18.95 2.47 1.43
CA ASN A 28 -18.61 3.33 0.30
C ASN A 28 -17.75 2.58 -0.72
N ASP A 29 -17.76 3.04 -1.97
CA ASP A 29 -16.81 2.55 -2.96
C ASP A 29 -15.40 3.00 -2.59
N ARG A 30 -14.45 2.06 -2.66
CA ARG A 30 -13.04 2.35 -2.46
C ARG A 30 -12.39 2.71 -3.78
N ILE A 31 -11.68 3.82 -3.77
CA ILE A 31 -10.85 4.25 -4.91
C ILE A 31 -9.42 4.41 -4.40
N LYS A 32 -8.47 3.74 -5.06
CA LYS A 32 -7.05 3.90 -4.77
C LYS A 32 -6.30 4.17 -6.07
N VAL A 33 -5.50 5.21 -6.05
CA VAL A 33 -4.58 5.55 -7.13
C VAL A 33 -3.17 5.52 -6.59
N SER A 34 -2.27 4.80 -7.22
CA SER A 34 -0.86 4.73 -6.84
C SER A 34 0.04 4.95 -8.04
N LEU A 35 1.10 5.72 -7.81
CA LEU A 35 2.14 6.00 -8.78
C LEU A 35 3.50 5.76 -8.14
N GLY A 36 4.38 5.10 -8.85
CA GLY A 36 5.74 4.87 -8.36
C GLY A 36 6.72 4.64 -9.50
N GLY A 37 7.97 4.86 -9.19
CA GLY A 37 9.08 4.64 -10.10
C GLY A 37 10.32 4.11 -9.40
N SER A 38 11.18 3.45 -10.15
CA SER A 38 12.49 3.01 -9.71
C SER A 38 13.56 3.46 -10.68
N TYR A 39 14.70 3.88 -10.14
CA TYR A 39 15.85 4.31 -10.92
C TYR A 39 17.11 3.60 -10.43
N THR A 40 17.83 2.96 -11.35
CA THR A 40 19.13 2.33 -11.09
C THR A 40 20.14 2.98 -12.03
N PRO A 41 21.13 3.75 -11.51
CA PRO A 41 22.03 4.53 -12.35
C PRO A 41 22.85 3.70 -13.33
N ALA A 42 23.45 2.58 -12.89
CA ALA A 42 24.19 1.69 -13.78
C ALA A 42 24.26 0.27 -13.20
N TYR A 43 23.58 -0.66 -13.83
CA TYR A 43 23.45 -2.04 -13.35
C TYR A 43 24.78 -2.80 -13.28
N GLN A 44 25.79 -2.42 -14.08
CA GLN A 44 27.10 -3.08 -14.17
C GLN A 44 28.29 -2.16 -13.83
N SER A 45 28.09 -1.17 -12.99
CA SER A 45 29.14 -0.23 -12.60
C SER A 45 30.13 -0.83 -11.60
N SER A 46 31.40 -0.34 -11.68
CA SER A 46 32.42 -0.63 -10.65
C SER A 46 32.09 0.03 -9.31
N LYS A 47 31.31 1.10 -9.32
CA LYS A 47 30.93 1.85 -8.13
C LYS A 47 29.66 1.26 -7.56
N TYR A 48 29.69 0.82 -6.30
CA TYR A 48 28.57 0.19 -5.61
C TYR A 48 27.28 1.06 -5.63
N LEU A 49 27.39 2.36 -5.37
CA LEU A 49 26.25 3.27 -5.35
C LEU A 49 25.48 3.34 -6.68
N ASN A 50 26.14 3.07 -7.80
CA ASN A 50 25.48 3.04 -9.09
C ASN A 50 24.66 1.78 -9.33
N THR A 51 24.90 0.71 -8.56
CA THR A 51 24.15 -0.56 -8.63
C THR A 51 22.94 -0.58 -7.69
N VAL A 52 22.82 0.44 -6.83
CA VAL A 52 21.69 0.65 -5.93
C VAL A 52 20.47 1.10 -6.72
N SER A 53 19.32 0.48 -6.46
CA SER A 53 18.05 0.94 -7.06
C SER A 53 17.32 1.85 -6.08
N TYR A 54 17.03 3.06 -6.51
CA TYR A 54 16.25 4.05 -5.77
C TYR A 54 14.79 3.95 -6.19
N LYS A 55 13.88 3.94 -5.22
CA LYS A 55 12.44 3.78 -5.45
C LYS A 55 11.68 4.91 -4.79
N PHE A 56 10.72 5.47 -5.51
CA PHE A 56 9.84 6.52 -5.02
C PHE A 56 8.42 6.18 -5.41
N GLY A 57 7.47 6.48 -4.54
CA GLY A 57 6.08 6.25 -4.82
C GLY A 57 5.17 7.12 -3.98
N GLY A 58 3.94 7.22 -4.43
CA GLY A 58 2.88 7.87 -3.69
C GLY A 58 1.55 7.21 -4.01
N TYR A 59 0.62 7.30 -3.09
CA TYR A 59 -0.74 6.83 -3.31
C TYR A 59 -1.74 7.75 -2.64
N PHE A 60 -2.93 7.75 -3.19
CA PHE A 60 -4.12 8.36 -2.64
C PHE A 60 -5.22 7.31 -2.59
N SER A 61 -5.90 7.18 -1.46
CA SER A 61 -6.97 6.22 -1.26
C SER A 61 -8.16 6.87 -0.57
N LYS A 62 -9.36 6.56 -1.05
CA LYS A 62 -10.62 6.78 -0.32
C LYS A 62 -11.05 5.46 0.26
N SER A 63 -11.33 5.45 1.57
CA SER A 63 -11.72 4.23 2.27
C SER A 63 -13.17 3.82 1.93
N TYR A 64 -13.42 2.52 1.95
CA TYR A 64 -14.77 1.95 1.88
C TYR A 64 -15.53 2.07 3.21
N ALA A 65 -14.82 2.25 4.32
CA ALA A 65 -15.43 2.35 5.64
C ALA A 65 -16.34 3.57 5.71
N ASN A 66 -17.58 3.34 6.12
CA ASN A 66 -18.49 4.41 6.44
C ASN A 66 -18.40 4.68 7.94
N ALA A 67 -17.85 5.84 8.32
CA ALA A 67 -17.72 6.22 9.72
C ALA A 67 -19.06 6.64 10.34
N ASP A 68 -20.10 6.71 9.53
CA ASP A 68 -21.44 7.13 9.95
C ASP A 68 -22.50 6.09 9.58
N VAL A 69 -23.05 5.45 10.61
CA VAL A 69 -24.16 4.48 10.48
C VAL A 69 -25.49 5.23 10.12
N THR A 70 -25.56 6.53 10.34
CA THR A 70 -26.77 7.35 10.15
C THR A 70 -26.81 8.10 8.82
N GLY A 71 -25.70 8.09 8.06
CA GLY A 71 -25.61 8.76 6.74
C GLY A 71 -25.52 10.29 6.81
N SER A 72 -25.22 10.85 7.96
CA SER A 72 -25.16 12.31 8.19
C SER A 72 -23.79 12.92 7.83
N LEU A 73 -22.73 12.13 7.75
CA LEU A 73 -21.39 12.61 7.38
C LEU A 73 -21.25 12.78 5.87
N LYS A 74 -20.90 14.00 5.47
CA LYS A 74 -20.63 14.32 4.05
C LYS A 74 -19.24 13.87 3.60
N ASP A 75 -18.28 13.90 4.50
CA ASP A 75 -16.90 13.60 4.21
C ASP A 75 -16.60 12.10 4.41
N LYS A 76 -15.82 11.53 3.48
CA LYS A 76 -15.36 10.14 3.51
C LYS A 76 -13.93 10.07 4.02
N PRO A 77 -13.54 8.98 4.72
CA PRO A 77 -12.16 8.80 5.12
C PRO A 77 -11.22 8.79 3.91
N THR A 78 -10.15 9.56 4.00
CA THR A 78 -9.14 9.68 2.95
C THR A 78 -7.76 9.40 3.51
N GLU A 79 -6.91 8.79 2.71
CA GLU A 79 -5.55 8.46 3.05
C GLU A 79 -4.61 8.85 1.91
N PHE A 80 -3.52 9.49 2.24
CA PHE A 80 -2.46 9.87 1.32
C PHE A 80 -1.14 9.34 1.86
N GLY A 81 -0.34 8.69 1.01
CA GLY A 81 0.95 8.16 1.41
C GLY A 81 2.06 8.48 0.41
N LEU A 82 3.23 8.79 0.95
CA LEU A 82 4.49 8.93 0.20
C LEU A 82 5.46 7.86 0.67
N SER A 83 6.20 7.27 -0.25
CA SER A 83 7.19 6.26 0.03
C SER A 83 8.49 6.53 -0.70
N ALA A 84 9.61 6.27 -0.03
CA ALA A 84 10.93 6.25 -0.61
C ALA A 84 11.67 4.99 -0.15
N GLY A 85 12.47 4.40 -1.02
CA GLY A 85 13.18 3.17 -0.68
C GLY A 85 14.43 2.96 -1.52
N VAL A 86 15.27 2.08 -1.01
CA VAL A 86 16.50 1.66 -1.68
C VAL A 86 16.58 0.14 -1.71
N THR A 87 17.10 -0.39 -2.80
CA THR A 87 17.40 -1.81 -2.95
C THR A 87 18.90 -1.96 -3.10
N LEU A 88 19.52 -2.63 -2.14
CA LEU A 88 20.95 -2.84 -2.03
C LEU A 88 21.29 -4.27 -2.47
N PRO A 89 22.08 -4.50 -3.53
CA PRO A 89 22.59 -5.81 -3.86
C PRO A 89 23.71 -6.21 -2.87
N ILE A 90 23.64 -7.42 -2.30
CA ILE A 90 24.60 -7.91 -1.28
C ILE A 90 25.76 -8.67 -1.89
N SER A 91 25.77 -8.98 -3.17
CA SER A 91 26.75 -9.89 -3.72
C SER A 91 27.92 -9.24 -4.40
N ASN A 92 29.08 -9.90 -4.26
CA ASN A 92 30.29 -9.64 -5.02
C ASN A 92 30.07 -10.02 -6.50
N ARG A 93 30.69 -9.29 -7.39
CA ARG A 93 30.57 -9.24 -8.85
C ARG A 93 30.66 -10.56 -9.62
N ASN A 94 31.13 -11.64 -8.97
CA ASN A 94 31.46 -12.89 -9.65
C ASN A 94 30.32 -13.93 -9.69
N LEU A 95 29.19 -13.65 -9.04
CA LEU A 95 28.04 -14.57 -9.01
C LEU A 95 26.88 -13.96 -9.83
N TRP A 96 26.99 -14.05 -11.13
CA TRP A 96 26.09 -13.44 -12.11
C TRP A 96 24.62 -13.88 -12.05
N HIS A 97 24.26 -14.86 -11.24
CA HIS A 97 22.96 -15.50 -11.35
C HIS A 97 22.06 -15.38 -10.11
N ASN A 98 22.65 -15.14 -8.94
CA ASN A 98 21.89 -15.14 -7.69
C ASN A 98 22.36 -14.02 -6.77
N ILE A 99 21.92 -12.78 -7.02
CA ILE A 99 22.31 -11.67 -6.19
C ILE A 99 21.21 -11.43 -5.13
N PRO A 100 21.48 -11.77 -3.86
CA PRO A 100 20.55 -11.39 -2.79
C PRO A 100 20.50 -9.88 -2.67
N LYS A 101 19.31 -9.37 -2.35
CA LYS A 101 19.04 -7.93 -2.25
C LYS A 101 18.40 -7.60 -0.92
N ILE A 102 18.83 -6.51 -0.30
CA ILE A 102 18.16 -5.89 0.85
C ILE A 102 17.30 -4.75 0.32
N ASN A 103 16.03 -4.74 0.68
CA ASN A 103 15.12 -3.66 0.40
C ASN A 103 14.85 -2.90 1.71
N ILE A 104 15.07 -1.60 1.70
CA ILE A 104 14.77 -0.71 2.82
C ILE A 104 13.83 0.34 2.27
N SER A 105 12.67 0.52 2.89
CA SER A 105 11.76 1.58 2.49
C SER A 105 11.13 2.26 3.69
N LEU A 106 10.94 3.56 3.55
CA LEU A 106 10.24 4.42 4.49
C LEU A 106 8.98 4.94 3.82
N GLN A 107 7.88 4.87 4.52
CA GLN A 107 6.58 5.37 4.07
C GLN A 107 6.03 6.34 5.12
N TRP A 108 5.61 7.51 4.68
CA TRP A 108 4.82 8.45 5.46
C TRP A 108 3.37 8.39 5.01
N VAL A 109 2.47 8.30 5.95
CA VAL A 109 1.02 8.21 5.69
C VAL A 109 0.31 9.29 6.49
N HIS A 110 -0.58 9.98 5.80
CA HIS A 110 -1.50 10.96 6.36
C HIS A 110 -2.92 10.47 6.13
N SER A 111 -3.67 10.26 7.21
CA SER A 111 -5.03 9.76 7.18
C SER A 111 -5.97 10.76 7.85
N ASN A 112 -7.08 11.05 7.20
CA ASN A 112 -8.16 11.87 7.72
C ASN A 112 -9.42 11.03 7.84
N ILE A 113 -9.90 10.86 9.06
CA ILE A 113 -11.10 10.07 9.39
C ILE A 113 -12.14 11.04 9.96
N PRO A 114 -13.19 11.37 9.20
CA PRO A 114 -14.30 12.17 9.72
C PRO A 114 -15.11 11.34 10.70
N TYR A 115 -15.56 11.96 11.78
CA TYR A 115 -16.46 11.35 12.76
C TYR A 115 -17.48 12.37 13.29
N LEU A 116 -18.62 11.86 13.75
CA LEU A 116 -19.61 12.67 14.43
C LEU A 116 -19.28 12.74 15.94
N SER A 117 -19.12 13.96 16.43
CA SER A 117 -19.00 14.21 17.87
C SER A 117 -20.36 14.00 18.55
N MET A 118 -20.37 13.74 19.85
CA MET A 118 -21.61 13.62 20.65
C MET A 118 -22.53 14.83 20.56
N THR A 119 -22.01 15.96 20.11
CA THR A 119 -22.76 17.21 19.88
C THR A 119 -23.29 17.38 18.46
N ASN A 120 -23.32 16.30 17.65
CA ASN A 120 -23.68 16.32 16.23
C ASN A 120 -22.84 17.29 15.36
N SER A 121 -21.64 17.65 15.82
CA SER A 121 -20.67 18.41 15.03
C SER A 121 -19.77 17.44 14.25
N GLU A 122 -19.59 17.70 12.97
CA GLU A 122 -18.59 16.99 12.16
C GLU A 122 -17.19 17.38 12.66
N SER A 123 -16.42 16.39 13.05
CA SER A 123 -15.02 16.51 13.47
C SER A 123 -14.16 15.58 12.64
N LYS A 124 -12.86 15.88 12.54
CA LYS A 124 -11.90 15.10 11.77
C LYS A 124 -10.77 14.63 12.69
N LEU A 125 -10.56 13.32 12.71
CA LEU A 125 -9.36 12.73 13.31
C LEU A 125 -8.29 12.66 12.24
N THR A 126 -7.19 13.36 12.48
CA THR A 126 -6.03 13.36 11.59
C THR A 126 -4.92 12.53 12.20
N GLU A 127 -4.45 11.53 11.48
CA GLU A 127 -3.35 10.68 11.89
C GLU A 127 -2.18 10.80 10.92
N ASN A 128 -0.96 10.92 11.48
CA ASN A 128 0.28 10.88 10.73
C ASN A 128 1.15 9.76 11.30
N TYR A 129 1.60 8.84 10.46
CA TYR A 129 2.52 7.81 10.90
C TYR A 129 3.58 7.48 9.86
N PHE A 130 4.70 6.96 10.36
CA PHE A 130 5.79 6.46 9.54
C PHE A 130 5.84 4.95 9.63
N ARG A 131 6.08 4.30 8.49
CA ARG A 131 6.28 2.86 8.39
C ARG A 131 7.65 2.58 7.80
N LEU A 132 8.48 1.86 8.54
CA LEU A 132 9.75 1.34 8.05
C LEU A 132 9.55 -0.12 7.64
N CYS A 133 9.92 -0.45 6.41
CA CYS A 133 9.85 -1.82 5.89
C CYS A 133 11.25 -2.29 5.51
N LEU A 134 11.62 -3.48 5.99
CA LEU A 134 12.85 -4.17 5.66
C LEU A 134 12.49 -5.48 4.95
N GLY A 135 13.12 -5.76 3.83
CA GLY A 135 12.89 -6.97 3.07
C GLY A 135 14.18 -7.58 2.55
N LEU A 136 14.26 -8.90 2.55
CA LEU A 136 15.35 -9.67 1.94
C LEU A 136 14.78 -10.41 0.74
N THR A 137 15.46 -10.31 -0.38
CA THR A 137 15.11 -11.03 -1.60
C THR A 137 16.26 -11.97 -1.94
N PHE A 138 15.99 -13.27 -1.94
CA PHE A 138 16.90 -14.30 -2.41
C PHE A 138 16.40 -14.80 -3.75
N SER A 139 17.34 -14.99 -4.70
CA SER A 139 17.03 -15.54 -6.01
C SER A 139 17.93 -16.75 -6.23
N GLU A 140 17.33 -17.93 -6.33
CA GLU A 140 18.05 -19.17 -6.62
C GLU A 140 17.47 -19.84 -7.87
N ARG A 141 18.36 -20.50 -8.65
CA ARG A 141 17.94 -21.35 -9.76
C ARG A 141 17.69 -22.76 -9.23
N TRP A 142 16.46 -23.17 -9.15
CA TRP A 142 16.05 -24.50 -8.67
C TRP A 142 16.31 -25.64 -9.64
N PHE A 143 16.51 -25.36 -10.94
CA PHE A 143 16.71 -26.37 -11.97
C PHE A 143 18.05 -26.19 -12.67
N TYR A 144 19.12 -26.81 -12.13
CA TYR A 144 20.39 -26.92 -12.78
C TYR A 144 20.48 -28.29 -13.43
N LYS A 145 20.48 -28.35 -14.76
CA LYS A 145 20.70 -29.59 -15.49
C LYS A 145 22.18 -29.88 -15.48
N TRP A 146 22.60 -30.86 -14.65
CA TRP A 146 23.97 -31.35 -14.65
C TRP A 146 24.24 -32.00 -15.99
N LYS A 147 25.23 -31.52 -16.75
CA LYS A 147 25.79 -32.26 -17.87
C LYS A 147 26.75 -33.28 -17.28
N VAL A 148 26.37 -34.54 -17.31
CA VAL A 148 27.31 -35.65 -17.11
C VAL A 148 28.14 -35.74 -18.38
N GLN A 149 29.47 -35.55 -18.26
CA GLN A 149 30.43 -35.85 -19.31
C GLN A 149 30.77 -37.31 -19.24
#